data_439b6c075770277d1e2dbb60b528146e
#
_entry.id   439b6c075770277d1e2dbb60b528146e
#
_cell.length_a   1.000
_cell.length_b   1.000
_cell.length_c   1.000
_cell.angle_alpha   90.00
_cell.angle_beta   90.00
_cell.angle_gamma   90.00
#
_symmetry.space_group_name_H-M   'P 1'
#
loop_
_entity.id
_entity.type
_entity.pdbx_description
1 polymer ?
#
loop_
_entity_poly.entity_id
_entity_poly.type
_entity_poly.pdbx_seq_one_letter_code
_entity_poly.pdbx_strand_id
1 'polypeptide(L)'
;MSKISLTDRINTYFNNADSLKYDGLSFSSDSLFIHSKKIDKKLIIAENNIQGERLEKELNLLQKKDSDEDIIFIPGTEEMPYDMVDSDKFLSSKKNLNLIRYIKSNSTKITVITTAKNLQKKLIPKKILEQETLRIKKNDNLDLNTIKSTLVKIGYINNPQ
;
A
#
# COMPACT_ATOMS: atom_id res chain seq x y z
N MET A 1 24.44 -20.45 25.50
CA MET A 1 23.22 -20.88 24.79
C MET A 1 22.66 -19.66 24.10
N SER A 2 22.75 -19.56 22.76
CA SER A 2 22.18 -18.47 21.99
C SER A 2 20.64 -18.57 22.05
N LYS A 3 19.99 -17.50 22.50
CA LYS A 3 18.50 -17.41 22.45
C LYS A 3 18.07 -17.39 21.00
N ILE A 4 17.54 -18.51 20.51
CA ILE A 4 16.93 -18.58 19.19
C ILE A 4 15.70 -17.65 19.21
N SER A 5 15.66 -16.67 18.31
CA SER A 5 14.54 -15.73 18.16
C SER A 5 13.26 -16.49 17.80
N LEU A 6 12.10 -15.97 18.20
CA LEU A 6 10.80 -16.51 17.83
C LEU A 6 10.66 -16.58 16.28
N THR A 7 11.15 -15.57 15.59
CA THR A 7 11.18 -15.49 14.12
C THR A 7 12.04 -16.60 13.49
N ASP A 8 13.16 -16.97 14.11
CA ASP A 8 14.01 -18.04 13.61
C ASP A 8 13.35 -19.42 13.78
N ARG A 9 12.64 -19.62 14.90
CA ARG A 9 11.84 -20.84 15.11
C ARG A 9 10.73 -20.97 14.09
N ILE A 10 9.99 -19.92 13.82
CA ILE A 10 8.92 -19.89 12.79
C ILE A 10 9.52 -20.23 11.42
N ASN A 11 10.66 -19.64 11.05
CA ASN A 11 11.31 -19.89 9.77
C ASN A 11 11.81 -21.33 9.62
N THR A 12 12.32 -21.95 10.69
CA THR A 12 12.82 -23.33 10.64
C THR A 12 11.72 -24.34 10.34
N TYR A 13 10.51 -24.11 10.86
CA TYR A 13 9.36 -24.99 10.58
C TYR A 13 8.81 -24.88 9.15
N PHE A 14 9.07 -23.76 8.46
CA PHE A 14 8.30 -23.36 7.28
C PHE A 14 9.10 -23.16 5.98
N ASN A 15 10.37 -23.55 5.97
CA ASN A 15 11.25 -23.24 4.83
C ASN A 15 11.16 -24.18 3.61
N ASN A 16 10.33 -25.24 3.61
CA ASN A 16 10.46 -26.32 2.63
C ASN A 16 9.21 -26.60 1.78
N ALA A 17 8.25 -25.70 1.67
CA ALA A 17 7.06 -25.99 0.86
C ALA A 17 6.73 -24.85 -0.11
N ASP A 18 6.48 -25.19 -1.38
CA ASP A 18 6.07 -24.26 -2.44
C ASP A 18 4.69 -23.64 -2.19
N SER A 19 3.85 -24.33 -1.43
CA SER A 19 2.54 -23.86 -0.99
C SER A 19 2.26 -24.32 0.44
N LEU A 20 1.90 -23.38 1.31
CA LEU A 20 1.63 -23.63 2.72
C LEU A 20 0.26 -23.10 3.09
N LYS A 21 -0.54 -23.94 3.74
CA LYS A 21 -1.81 -23.55 4.32
C LYS A 21 -1.67 -23.50 5.85
N TYR A 22 -2.05 -22.38 6.45
CA TYR A 22 -2.03 -22.19 7.90
C TYR A 22 -3.43 -21.89 8.39
N ASP A 23 -3.80 -22.55 9.47
CA ASP A 23 -5.05 -22.33 10.19
C ASP A 23 -4.72 -21.87 11.62
N GLY A 24 -5.67 -21.19 12.27
CA GLY A 24 -5.56 -20.81 13.68
C GLY A 24 -4.67 -19.60 13.97
N LEU A 25 -4.26 -18.83 12.95
CA LEU A 25 -3.61 -17.54 13.16
C LEU A 25 -4.65 -16.55 13.70
N SER A 26 -4.48 -16.14 14.95
CA SER A 26 -5.39 -15.20 15.62
C SER A 26 -4.68 -13.87 15.91
N PHE A 27 -5.46 -12.79 15.93
CA PHE A 27 -4.96 -11.43 16.19
C PHE A 27 -3.77 -11.06 15.29
N SER A 28 -2.70 -10.51 15.88
CA SER A 28 -1.49 -10.06 15.16
C SER A 28 -0.49 -11.18 14.82
N SER A 29 -0.84 -12.45 15.02
CA SER A 29 0.06 -13.56 14.69
C SER A 29 0.30 -13.72 13.18
N ASP A 30 -0.66 -13.32 12.34
CA ASP A 30 -0.52 -13.24 10.90
C ASP A 30 0.56 -12.23 10.48
N SER A 31 0.58 -11.05 11.10
CA SER A 31 1.59 -10.01 10.85
C SER A 31 2.98 -10.46 11.27
N LEU A 32 3.12 -11.11 12.44
CA LEU A 32 4.38 -11.69 12.90
C LEU A 32 4.88 -12.78 11.94
N PHE A 33 3.97 -13.62 11.47
CA PHE A 33 4.29 -14.66 10.50
C PHE A 33 4.80 -14.07 9.18
N ILE A 34 4.08 -13.11 8.61
CA ILE A 34 4.45 -12.42 7.38
C ILE A 34 5.80 -11.70 7.54
N HIS A 35 6.00 -11.00 8.66
CA HIS A 35 7.25 -10.30 8.96
C HIS A 35 8.44 -11.26 9.08
N SER A 36 8.23 -12.47 9.61
CA SER A 36 9.28 -13.48 9.76
C SER A 36 9.82 -13.98 8.41
N LYS A 37 9.04 -13.88 7.33
CA LYS A 37 9.44 -14.34 5.99
C LYS A 37 10.40 -13.34 5.35
N LYS A 38 11.64 -13.76 5.13
CA LYS A 38 12.71 -13.00 4.47
C LYS A 38 12.55 -13.06 2.95
N ILE A 39 11.51 -12.40 2.43
CA ILE A 39 11.22 -12.31 1.00
C ILE A 39 11.29 -10.83 0.63
N ASP A 40 12.03 -10.50 -0.45
CA ASP A 40 12.25 -9.11 -0.84
C ASP A 40 11.00 -8.46 -1.45
N LYS A 41 10.18 -9.23 -2.16
CA LYS A 41 8.93 -8.75 -2.76
C LYS A 41 7.77 -9.61 -2.29
N LYS A 42 6.85 -9.01 -1.54
CA LYS A 42 5.66 -9.69 -0.99
C LYS A 42 4.39 -9.03 -1.55
N LEU A 43 3.44 -9.85 -1.95
CA LEU A 43 2.08 -9.43 -2.23
C LEU A 43 1.15 -10.12 -1.23
N ILE A 44 0.44 -9.33 -0.45
CA ILE A 44 -0.52 -9.80 0.56
C ILE A 44 -1.92 -9.45 0.07
N ILE A 45 -2.77 -10.47 0.00
CA ILE A 45 -4.18 -10.28 -0.36
C ILE A 45 -4.99 -10.35 0.92
N ALA A 46 -5.47 -9.18 1.37
CA ALA A 46 -6.34 -9.05 2.52
C ALA A 46 -7.80 -9.33 2.13
N GLU A 47 -8.58 -9.80 3.08
CA GLU A 47 -10.01 -10.07 2.90
C GLU A 47 -10.79 -8.78 2.58
N ASN A 48 -10.48 -7.70 3.32
CA ASN A 48 -11.12 -6.41 3.19
C ASN A 48 -10.16 -5.25 3.52
N ASN A 49 -10.62 -4.01 3.35
CA ASN A 49 -9.79 -2.82 3.61
C ASN A 49 -9.39 -2.69 5.09
N ILE A 50 -10.26 -3.10 6.04
CA ILE A 50 -9.99 -3.01 7.48
C ILE A 50 -8.81 -3.91 7.84
N GLN A 51 -8.83 -5.16 7.35
CA GLN A 51 -7.72 -6.10 7.55
C GLN A 51 -6.42 -5.58 6.88
N GLY A 52 -6.53 -5.02 5.66
CA GLY A 52 -5.39 -4.45 4.94
C GLY A 52 -4.72 -3.32 5.71
N GLU A 53 -5.49 -2.39 6.27
CA GLU A 53 -4.98 -1.29 7.11
C GLU A 53 -4.36 -1.77 8.41
N ARG A 54 -4.97 -2.78 9.05
CA ARG A 54 -4.41 -3.40 10.25
C ARG A 54 -3.05 -4.00 9.96
N LEU A 55 -2.94 -4.82 8.90
CA LEU A 55 -1.69 -5.45 8.49
C LEU A 55 -0.60 -4.42 8.16
N GLU A 56 -0.94 -3.33 7.44
CA GLU A 56 0.00 -2.25 7.15
C GLU A 56 0.55 -1.63 8.44
N LYS A 57 -0.32 -1.30 9.39
CA LYS A 57 0.07 -0.70 10.69
C LYS A 57 0.95 -1.65 11.50
N GLU A 58 0.54 -2.90 11.64
CA GLU A 58 1.25 -3.89 12.44
C GLU A 58 2.63 -4.23 11.84
N LEU A 59 2.71 -4.42 10.52
CA LEU A 59 3.97 -4.67 9.84
C LEU A 59 4.93 -3.48 9.95
N ASN A 60 4.43 -2.23 9.83
CA ASN A 60 5.24 -1.04 10.06
C ASN A 60 5.74 -0.95 11.51
N LEU A 61 4.97 -1.38 12.52
CA LEU A 61 5.42 -1.43 13.92
C LEU A 61 6.49 -2.50 14.16
N LEU A 62 6.44 -3.60 13.40
CA LEU A 62 7.43 -4.69 13.51
C LEU A 62 8.75 -4.37 12.80
N GLN A 63 8.75 -3.38 11.91
CA GLN A 63 9.96 -2.97 11.20
C GLN A 63 10.98 -2.34 12.15
N LYS A 64 12.25 -2.58 11.86
CA LYS A 64 13.36 -1.83 12.48
C LYS A 64 13.39 -0.41 11.89
N LYS A 65 13.83 0.58 12.69
CA LYS A 65 13.92 1.99 12.26
C LYS A 65 14.76 2.20 10.99
N ASP A 66 15.75 1.36 10.76
CA ASP A 66 16.69 1.43 9.62
C ASP A 66 16.36 0.40 8.53
N SER A 67 15.12 -0.09 8.48
CA SER A 67 14.71 -1.07 7.47
C SER A 67 14.55 -0.40 6.10
N ASP A 68 15.19 -0.97 5.08
CA ASP A 68 14.98 -0.61 3.67
C ASP A 68 13.83 -1.46 3.07
N GLU A 69 12.68 -1.46 3.74
CA GLU A 69 11.47 -2.12 3.27
C GLU A 69 10.30 -1.13 3.24
N ASP A 70 9.67 -0.97 2.08
CA ASP A 70 8.42 -0.23 1.95
C ASP A 70 7.23 -1.16 2.13
N ILE A 71 6.35 -0.84 3.08
CA ILE A 71 5.06 -1.51 3.28
C ILE A 71 3.97 -0.55 2.79
N ILE A 72 3.19 -1.00 1.81
CA ILE A 72 2.24 -0.14 1.10
C ILE A 72 0.90 -0.86 0.98
N PHE A 73 -0.13 -0.32 1.62
CA PHE A 73 -1.49 -0.80 1.45
C PHE A 73 -2.21 -0.04 0.34
N ILE A 74 -2.67 -0.75 -0.69
CA ILE A 74 -3.46 -0.19 -1.81
C ILE A 74 -4.92 -0.62 -1.60
N PRO A 75 -5.78 0.29 -1.09
CA PRO A 75 -7.17 -0.04 -0.77
C PRO A 75 -8.00 -0.35 -2.02
N GLY A 76 -8.97 -1.23 -1.87
CA GLY A 76 -10.02 -1.43 -2.84
C GLY A 76 -11.12 -0.38 -2.68
N THR A 77 -11.64 0.15 -3.79
CA THR A 77 -12.86 0.97 -3.77
C THR A 77 -14.08 0.07 -3.73
N GLU A 78 -14.98 0.34 -2.79
CA GLU A 78 -16.23 -0.42 -2.61
C GLU A 78 -17.38 0.20 -3.41
N GLU A 79 -17.18 0.37 -4.71
CA GLU A 79 -18.29 0.79 -5.58
C GLU A 79 -19.24 -0.39 -5.77
N MET A 80 -20.47 -0.23 -5.33
CA MET A 80 -21.57 -1.10 -5.72
C MET A 80 -22.14 -0.61 -7.07
N PRO A 81 -22.51 -1.51 -8.00
CA PRO A 81 -22.97 -1.13 -9.35
C PRO A 81 -24.19 -0.20 -9.40
N TYR A 82 -24.89 -0.04 -8.29
CA TYR A 82 -26.12 0.76 -8.17
C TYR A 82 -26.03 1.88 -7.12
N ASP A 83 -24.87 2.08 -6.49
CA ASP A 83 -24.68 3.19 -5.57
C ASP A 83 -24.52 4.49 -6.36
N MET A 84 -25.55 5.32 -6.34
CA MET A 84 -25.47 6.73 -6.76
C MET A 84 -24.68 7.59 -5.76
N VAL A 85 -24.12 6.99 -4.72
CA VAL A 85 -23.29 7.68 -3.74
C VAL A 85 -21.91 7.87 -4.34
N ASP A 86 -21.42 9.09 -4.34
CA ASP A 86 -20.04 9.44 -4.68
C ASP A 86 -19.08 8.40 -4.12
N SER A 87 -18.39 7.70 -5.02
CA SER A 87 -17.34 6.74 -4.65
C SER A 87 -16.47 7.41 -3.60
N ASP A 88 -16.12 6.70 -2.55
CA ASP A 88 -15.38 7.26 -1.42
C ASP A 88 -14.10 7.95 -1.93
N LYS A 89 -14.20 9.28 -2.10
CA LYS A 89 -13.13 10.12 -2.65
C LYS A 89 -11.85 9.98 -1.83
N PHE A 90 -12.00 9.69 -0.55
CA PHE A 90 -10.87 9.46 0.35
C PHE A 90 -10.14 8.15 0.00
N LEU A 91 -10.87 7.04 -0.18
CA LEU A 91 -10.28 5.75 -0.55
C LEU A 91 -9.63 5.81 -1.94
N SER A 92 -10.28 6.48 -2.90
CA SER A 92 -9.72 6.67 -4.25
C SER A 92 -8.44 7.51 -4.21
N SER A 93 -8.42 8.58 -3.42
CA SER A 93 -7.22 9.41 -3.23
C SER A 93 -6.10 8.64 -2.55
N LYS A 94 -6.40 7.88 -1.48
CA LYS A 94 -5.44 7.02 -0.77
C LYS A 94 -4.86 5.96 -1.69
N LYS A 95 -5.71 5.33 -2.53
CA LYS A 95 -5.29 4.36 -3.54
C LYS A 95 -4.28 4.96 -4.52
N ASN A 96 -4.60 6.12 -5.12
CA ASN A 96 -3.73 6.78 -6.08
C ASN A 96 -2.41 7.23 -5.45
N LEU A 97 -2.45 7.79 -4.25
CA LEU A 97 -1.25 8.18 -3.50
C LEU A 97 -0.32 6.98 -3.24
N ASN A 98 -0.88 5.85 -2.82
CA ASN A 98 -0.12 4.64 -2.51
C ASN A 98 0.40 3.94 -3.78
N LEU A 99 -0.33 4.04 -4.91
CA LEU A 99 0.19 3.61 -6.22
C LEU A 99 1.40 4.46 -6.65
N ILE A 100 1.34 5.78 -6.46
CA ILE A 100 2.48 6.68 -6.75
C ILE A 100 3.66 6.34 -5.84
N ARG A 101 3.41 6.10 -4.56
CA ARG A 101 4.44 5.68 -3.60
C ARG A 101 5.10 4.38 -4.04
N TYR A 102 4.31 3.38 -4.44
CA TYR A 102 4.82 2.11 -4.96
C TYR A 102 5.69 2.30 -6.22
N ILE A 103 5.22 3.09 -7.19
CA ILE A 103 5.95 3.33 -8.44
C ILE A 103 7.28 4.07 -8.22
N LYS A 104 7.32 4.97 -7.22
CA LYS A 104 8.50 5.79 -6.90
C LYS A 104 9.37 5.21 -5.79
N SER A 105 9.02 4.04 -5.25
CA SER A 105 9.84 3.36 -4.25
C SER A 105 11.16 2.90 -4.87
N ASN A 106 12.26 3.22 -4.18
CA ASN A 106 13.61 2.73 -4.49
C ASN A 106 14.07 1.70 -3.47
N SER A 107 13.17 1.26 -2.56
CA SER A 107 13.49 0.28 -1.53
C SER A 107 13.81 -1.08 -2.15
N THR A 108 14.81 -1.76 -1.60
CA THR A 108 15.20 -3.10 -2.04
C THR A 108 14.11 -4.13 -1.70
N LYS A 109 13.35 -3.85 -0.63
CA LYS A 109 12.26 -4.72 -0.17
C LYS A 109 10.92 -3.98 -0.25
N ILE A 110 9.93 -4.64 -0.83
CA ILE A 110 8.59 -4.07 -0.99
C ILE A 110 7.55 -5.09 -0.59
N THR A 111 6.69 -4.71 0.35
CA THR A 111 5.50 -5.45 0.74
C THR A 111 4.26 -4.66 0.29
N VAL A 112 3.53 -5.19 -0.68
CA VAL A 112 2.26 -4.62 -1.14
C VAL A 112 1.12 -5.38 -0.50
N ILE A 113 0.18 -4.66 0.09
CA ILE A 113 -1.04 -5.21 0.67
C ILE A 113 -2.21 -4.69 -0.15
N THR A 114 -3.12 -5.54 -0.56
CA THR A 114 -4.33 -5.15 -1.30
C THR A 114 -5.45 -6.14 -1.07
N THR A 115 -6.64 -5.89 -1.62
CA THR A 115 -7.78 -6.82 -1.55
C THR A 115 -7.95 -7.57 -2.86
N ALA A 116 -8.54 -8.78 -2.82
CA ALA A 116 -8.85 -9.56 -4.01
C ALA A 116 -9.72 -8.78 -5.00
N LYS A 117 -10.71 -8.02 -4.48
CA LYS A 117 -11.59 -7.17 -5.28
C LYS A 117 -10.81 -6.09 -6.05
N ASN A 118 -9.75 -5.53 -5.43
CA ASN A 118 -8.94 -4.51 -6.08
C ASN A 118 -8.04 -5.07 -7.18
N LEU A 119 -7.54 -6.31 -7.03
CA LEU A 119 -6.74 -6.97 -8.05
C LEU A 119 -7.51 -7.23 -9.36
N GLN A 120 -8.83 -7.35 -9.28
CA GLN A 120 -9.69 -7.55 -10.46
C GLN A 120 -9.96 -6.26 -11.23
N LYS A 121 -9.69 -5.09 -10.62
CA LYS A 121 -9.93 -3.78 -11.23
C LYS A 121 -8.71 -3.34 -12.05
N LYS A 122 -8.96 -2.71 -13.20
CA LYS A 122 -7.90 -2.05 -13.97
C LYS A 122 -7.32 -0.90 -13.18
N LEU A 123 -5.99 -0.80 -13.16
CA LEU A 123 -5.27 0.31 -12.56
C LEU A 123 -5.00 1.40 -13.60
N ILE A 124 -4.83 2.63 -13.14
CA ILE A 124 -4.37 3.74 -13.98
C ILE A 124 -2.97 3.40 -14.50
N PRO A 125 -2.71 3.54 -15.82
CA PRO A 125 -1.39 3.29 -16.37
C PRO A 125 -0.31 4.14 -15.69
N LYS A 126 0.84 3.53 -15.40
CA LYS A 126 1.97 4.18 -14.73
C LYS A 126 2.31 5.54 -15.35
N LYS A 127 2.38 5.61 -16.70
CA LYS A 127 2.71 6.84 -17.44
C LYS A 127 1.74 7.98 -17.14
N ILE A 128 0.42 7.69 -17.10
CA ILE A 128 -0.59 8.70 -16.81
C ILE A 128 -0.45 9.16 -15.36
N LEU A 129 -0.29 8.21 -14.42
CA LEU A 129 -0.16 8.53 -13.00
C LEU A 129 1.07 9.41 -12.72
N GLU A 130 2.19 9.18 -13.40
CA GLU A 130 3.40 10.00 -13.29
C GLU A 130 3.24 11.39 -13.89
N GLN A 131 2.57 11.50 -15.04
CA GLN A 131 2.35 12.78 -15.74
C GLN A 131 1.35 13.68 -14.99
N GLU A 132 0.33 13.09 -14.37
CA GLU A 132 -0.74 13.82 -13.68
C GLU A 132 -0.44 14.06 -12.19
N THR A 133 0.76 13.73 -11.74
CA THR A 133 1.18 13.95 -10.36
C THR A 133 1.99 15.22 -10.23
N LEU A 134 1.39 16.25 -9.61
CA LEU A 134 2.08 17.46 -9.23
C LEU A 134 2.71 17.28 -7.84
N ARG A 135 4.03 17.41 -7.73
CA ARG A 135 4.74 17.35 -6.45
C ARG A 135 5.30 18.73 -6.11
N ILE A 136 4.87 19.26 -4.98
CA ILE A 136 5.31 20.56 -4.48
C ILE A 136 6.12 20.32 -3.21
N LYS A 137 7.33 20.89 -3.12
CA LYS A 137 8.17 20.88 -1.92
C LYS A 137 8.23 22.28 -1.31
N LYS A 138 8.49 22.35 0.00
CA LYS A 138 8.80 23.62 0.66
C LYS A 138 10.03 24.28 -0.01
N ASN A 139 9.92 25.57 -0.34
CA ASN A 139 10.90 26.38 -1.05
C ASN A 139 11.00 26.14 -2.56
N ASP A 140 10.09 25.39 -3.17
CA ASP A 140 10.01 25.36 -4.63
C ASP A 140 9.54 26.73 -5.15
N ASN A 141 10.24 27.22 -6.18
CA ASN A 141 9.84 28.45 -6.87
C ASN A 141 8.72 28.11 -7.87
N LEU A 142 7.48 28.35 -7.50
CA LEU A 142 6.32 27.91 -8.26
C LEU A 142 5.53 29.13 -8.77
N ASP A 143 5.24 29.12 -10.08
CA ASP A 143 4.29 30.06 -10.65
C ASP A 143 2.85 29.61 -10.38
N LEU A 144 2.08 30.47 -9.69
CA LEU A 144 0.68 30.21 -9.31
C LEU A 144 -0.22 29.97 -10.53
N ASN A 145 0.05 30.62 -11.66
CA ASN A 145 -0.77 30.47 -12.88
C ASN A 145 -0.54 29.10 -13.49
N THR A 146 0.71 28.63 -13.50
CA THR A 146 1.07 27.29 -13.97
C THR A 146 0.44 26.21 -13.09
N ILE A 147 0.45 26.40 -11.75
CA ILE A 147 -0.19 25.47 -10.82
C ILE A 147 -1.71 25.42 -11.07
N LYS A 148 -2.37 26.58 -11.14
CA LYS A 148 -3.81 26.65 -11.39
C LYS A 148 -4.21 25.97 -12.71
N SER A 149 -3.48 26.24 -13.78
CA SER A 149 -3.75 25.62 -15.09
C SER A 149 -3.55 24.10 -15.05
N THR A 150 -2.52 23.62 -14.35
CA THR A 150 -2.28 22.19 -14.17
C THR A 150 -3.38 21.53 -13.33
N LEU A 151 -3.77 22.13 -12.22
CA LEU A 151 -4.85 21.61 -11.37
C LEU A 151 -6.19 21.53 -12.13
N VAL A 152 -6.55 22.58 -12.89
CA VAL A 152 -7.77 22.59 -13.72
C VAL A 152 -7.70 21.48 -14.77
N LYS A 153 -6.56 21.28 -15.42
CA LYS A 153 -6.35 20.21 -16.40
C LYS A 153 -6.52 18.80 -15.79
N ILE A 154 -6.15 18.63 -14.53
CA ILE A 154 -6.29 17.37 -13.77
C ILE A 154 -7.73 17.19 -13.23
N GLY A 155 -8.62 18.19 -13.39
CA GLY A 155 -10.03 18.09 -13.01
C GLY A 155 -10.39 18.79 -11.69
N TYR A 156 -9.49 19.58 -11.09
CA TYR A 156 -9.85 20.43 -9.96
C TYR A 156 -10.70 21.63 -10.40
N ILE A 157 -11.71 21.96 -9.63
CA ILE A 157 -12.59 23.10 -9.87
C ILE A 157 -12.05 24.29 -9.03
N ASN A 158 -11.84 25.41 -9.70
CA ASN A 158 -11.52 26.68 -9.00
C ASN A 158 -12.80 27.21 -8.36
N ASN A 159 -12.93 27.14 -7.04
CA ASN A 159 -14.01 27.79 -6.30
C ASN A 159 -13.51 29.17 -5.84
N PRO A 160 -13.90 30.26 -6.50
CA PRO A 160 -13.68 31.59 -5.94
C PRO A 160 -14.55 31.72 -4.69
N GLN A 161 -13.94 32.01 -3.55
CA GLN A 161 -14.63 32.44 -2.32
C GLN A 161 -15.09 33.87 -2.50
#